data_1d92746dc29061fe0db69885de1e335a
#
_entry.id   1d92746dc29061fe0db69885de1e335a
#
_cell.length_a   1.000
_cell.length_b   1.000
_cell.length_c   1.000
_cell.angle_alpha   90.00
_cell.angle_beta   90.00
_cell.angle_gamma   90.00
#
_symmetry.space_group_name_H-M   'P 1'
#
loop_
_entity.id
_entity.type
_entity.pdbx_description
1 polymer ?
#
loop_
_entity_poly.entity_id
_entity_poly.type
_entity_poly.pdbx_seq_one_letter_code
_entity_poly.pdbx_strand_id
1 'polypeptide(L)'
;MFFRLTHDDLSPALARLLHTAHNPTPVLRAAGTVFKSITEGCFNSAGARFRPIPWKPKADSNPSNLQKSRTLSRSFHLEVTSQYAKLSNPMIYAAIHQFGGKIVAKGKALRWVDSAGVAHFCKSVTIPARPFFPVENGKLSPEASRLILAAAQRVVTAQLEGHSNIAARTGSETIFKPL
;
A
#
# COMPACT_ATOMS: atom_id res chain seq x y z
N MET A 1 -45.75 -6.03 -30.00
CA MET A 1 -44.50 -6.77 -30.35
C MET A 1 -43.73 -7.03 -29.08
N PHE A 2 -43.62 -8.28 -28.67
CA PHE A 2 -42.92 -8.64 -27.40
C PHE A 2 -41.60 -9.29 -27.76
N PHE A 3 -40.51 -8.77 -27.17
CA PHE A 3 -39.18 -9.41 -27.24
C PHE A 3 -39.01 -10.29 -26.02
N ARG A 4 -38.71 -11.55 -26.20
CA ARG A 4 -38.33 -12.48 -25.14
C ARG A 4 -36.82 -12.69 -25.22
N LEU A 5 -36.07 -12.24 -24.21
CA LEU A 5 -34.67 -12.58 -24.06
C LEU A 5 -34.59 -14.11 -23.76
N THR A 6 -33.98 -14.86 -24.66
CA THR A 6 -33.78 -16.30 -24.53
C THR A 6 -32.54 -16.64 -23.70
N HIS A 7 -31.66 -15.66 -23.49
CA HIS A 7 -30.45 -15.78 -22.68
C HIS A 7 -30.21 -14.45 -21.96
N ASP A 8 -30.09 -14.47 -20.64
CA ASP A 8 -29.85 -13.29 -19.80
C ASP A 8 -28.52 -13.40 -19.09
N ASP A 9 -27.46 -12.90 -19.72
CA ASP A 9 -26.14 -12.77 -19.12
C ASP A 9 -25.96 -11.46 -18.34
N LEU A 10 -26.89 -10.50 -18.52
CA LEU A 10 -26.78 -9.17 -17.94
C LEU A 10 -27.15 -9.15 -16.45
N SER A 11 -28.25 -9.81 -16.07
CA SER A 11 -28.71 -9.84 -14.68
C SER A 11 -27.69 -10.47 -13.72
N PRO A 12 -27.05 -11.61 -14.04
CA PRO A 12 -25.96 -12.14 -13.24
C PRO A 12 -24.74 -11.21 -13.15
N ALA A 13 -24.40 -10.51 -14.23
CA ALA A 13 -23.30 -9.56 -14.24
C ALA A 13 -23.57 -8.34 -13.34
N LEU A 14 -24.80 -7.80 -13.42
CA LEU A 14 -25.25 -6.70 -12.55
C LEU A 14 -25.30 -7.12 -11.10
N ALA A 15 -25.80 -8.31 -10.77
CA ALA A 15 -25.81 -8.84 -9.40
C ALA A 15 -24.38 -8.95 -8.83
N ARG A 16 -23.41 -9.38 -9.64
CA ARG A 16 -21.98 -9.44 -9.25
C ARG A 16 -21.38 -8.08 -8.98
N LEU A 17 -21.67 -7.10 -9.84
CA LEU A 17 -21.23 -5.71 -9.63
C LEU A 17 -21.81 -5.14 -8.34
N LEU A 18 -23.09 -5.36 -8.09
CA LEU A 18 -23.74 -4.95 -6.85
C LEU A 18 -23.12 -5.64 -5.64
N HIS A 19 -22.86 -6.94 -5.69
CA HIS A 19 -22.18 -7.65 -4.62
C HIS A 19 -20.78 -7.10 -4.34
N THR A 20 -20.00 -6.83 -5.37
CA THR A 20 -18.66 -6.21 -5.24
C THR A 20 -18.76 -4.81 -4.65
N ALA A 21 -19.76 -4.01 -5.03
CA ALA A 21 -20.00 -2.69 -4.49
C ALA A 21 -20.43 -2.75 -3.00
N HIS A 22 -21.19 -3.76 -2.60
CA HIS A 22 -21.60 -3.95 -1.19
C HIS A 22 -20.48 -4.51 -0.31
N ASN A 23 -19.49 -5.22 -0.88
CA ASN A 23 -18.35 -5.74 -0.14
C ASN A 23 -17.02 -5.32 -0.78
N PRO A 24 -16.56 -4.09 -0.58
CA PRO A 24 -15.31 -3.59 -1.14
C PRO A 24 -14.06 -4.12 -0.41
N THR A 25 -14.21 -4.85 0.70
CA THR A 25 -13.10 -5.31 1.54
C THR A 25 -12.01 -6.07 0.77
N PRO A 26 -12.31 -7.01 -0.17
CA PRO A 26 -11.26 -7.68 -0.95
C PRO A 26 -10.47 -6.72 -1.83
N VAL A 27 -11.14 -5.75 -2.45
CA VAL A 27 -10.53 -4.72 -3.29
C VAL A 27 -9.62 -3.81 -2.46
N LEU A 28 -10.12 -3.34 -1.32
CA LEU A 28 -9.36 -2.51 -0.37
C LEU A 28 -8.16 -3.28 0.21
N ARG A 29 -8.31 -4.56 0.48
CA ARG A 29 -7.21 -5.42 0.93
C ARG A 29 -6.11 -5.54 -0.11
N ALA A 30 -6.45 -5.80 -1.36
CA ALA A 30 -5.50 -5.88 -2.46
C ALA A 30 -4.76 -4.55 -2.65
N ALA A 31 -5.50 -3.44 -2.70
CA ALA A 31 -4.94 -2.09 -2.79
C ALA A 31 -4.00 -1.77 -1.62
N GLY A 32 -4.42 -2.05 -0.39
CA GLY A 32 -3.62 -1.83 0.82
C GLY A 32 -2.37 -2.69 0.88
N THR A 33 -2.45 -3.96 0.45
CA THR A 33 -1.30 -4.87 0.39
C THR A 33 -0.25 -4.36 -0.60
N VAL A 34 -0.67 -3.90 -1.78
CA VAL A 34 0.24 -3.29 -2.76
C VAL A 34 0.84 -2.01 -2.20
N PHE A 35 0.04 -1.14 -1.58
CA PHE A 35 0.55 0.09 -0.96
C PHE A 35 1.59 -0.20 0.13
N LYS A 36 1.36 -1.22 0.97
CA LYS A 36 2.34 -1.69 1.97
C LYS A 36 3.63 -2.18 1.30
N SER A 37 3.53 -3.04 0.29
CA SER A 37 4.69 -3.58 -0.45
C SER A 37 5.52 -2.48 -1.11
N ILE A 38 4.88 -1.48 -1.70
CA ILE A 38 5.53 -0.30 -2.29
C ILE A 38 6.30 0.46 -1.21
N THR A 39 5.66 0.72 -0.08
CA THR A 39 6.23 1.45 1.05
C THR A 39 7.45 0.71 1.62
N GLU A 40 7.34 -0.59 1.85
CA GLU A 40 8.46 -1.42 2.31
C GLU A 40 9.60 -1.48 1.28
N GLY A 41 9.27 -1.52 -0.02
CA GLY A 41 10.23 -1.49 -1.11
C GLY A 41 11.07 -0.20 -1.18
N CYS A 42 10.56 0.94 -0.67
CA CYS A 42 11.32 2.18 -0.59
C CYS A 42 12.57 2.06 0.30
N PHE A 43 12.53 1.23 1.34
CA PHE A 43 13.68 1.02 2.22
C PHE A 43 14.80 0.24 1.54
N ASN A 44 14.48 -0.66 0.63
CA ASN A 44 15.49 -1.46 -0.10
C ASN A 44 16.17 -0.65 -1.19
N SER A 45 15.49 0.34 -1.75
CA SER A 45 15.99 1.21 -2.81
C SER A 45 16.49 2.57 -2.32
N ALA A 46 16.62 2.78 -1.00
CA ALA A 46 16.92 4.08 -0.39
C ALA A 46 16.01 5.22 -0.94
N GLY A 47 14.74 4.91 -1.13
CA GLY A 47 13.72 5.83 -1.61
C GLY A 47 13.64 6.01 -3.13
N ALA A 48 14.54 5.39 -3.91
CA ALA A 48 14.61 5.63 -5.36
C ALA A 48 13.44 5.00 -6.15
N ARG A 49 12.80 3.95 -5.64
CA ARG A 49 11.83 3.14 -6.41
C ARG A 49 10.62 3.91 -6.94
N PHE A 50 10.14 4.92 -6.20
CA PHE A 50 8.93 5.68 -6.57
C PHE A 50 9.16 7.19 -6.58
N ARG A 51 10.43 7.60 -6.60
CA ARG A 51 10.84 8.99 -6.55
C ARG A 51 11.96 9.24 -7.53
N PRO A 52 11.97 10.39 -8.20
CA PRO A 52 13.05 10.74 -9.12
C PRO A 52 14.38 10.98 -8.40
N ILE A 53 14.35 11.28 -7.09
CA ILE A 53 15.53 11.60 -6.30
C ILE A 53 15.60 10.63 -5.10
N PRO A 54 16.68 9.86 -4.95
CA PRO A 54 16.89 8.99 -3.80
C PRO A 54 17.04 9.79 -2.51
N TRP A 55 16.91 9.10 -1.37
CA TRP A 55 17.10 9.73 -0.07
C TRP A 55 18.50 10.31 0.07
N LYS A 56 18.60 11.49 0.71
CA LYS A 56 19.90 12.08 1.03
C LYS A 56 20.74 11.09 1.84
N PRO A 57 22.03 10.93 1.49
CA PRO A 57 22.95 10.06 2.22
C PRO A 57 23.07 10.52 3.68
N LYS A 58 23.71 9.71 4.49
CA LYS A 58 24.11 10.08 5.85
C LYS A 58 25.23 11.12 5.80
N ALA A 59 25.57 11.69 6.98
CA ALA A 59 26.68 12.64 7.11
C ALA A 59 28.06 12.03 6.73
N ASP A 60 28.19 10.72 6.83
CA ASP A 60 29.36 9.94 6.42
C ASP A 60 29.37 9.57 4.92
N SER A 61 28.51 10.17 4.13
CA SER A 61 28.30 9.92 2.69
C SER A 61 27.80 8.51 2.34
N ASN A 62 27.57 7.65 3.33
CA ASN A 62 27.02 6.32 3.11
C ASN A 62 25.53 6.38 2.75
N PRO A 63 25.03 5.46 1.91
CA PRO A 63 23.61 5.39 1.60
C PRO A 63 22.76 5.24 2.86
N SER A 64 21.67 5.99 2.95
CA SER A 64 20.72 5.89 4.05
C SER A 64 19.51 5.08 3.61
N ASN A 65 19.42 3.85 4.06
CA ASN A 65 18.26 3.00 3.81
C ASN A 65 17.29 2.92 5.01
N LEU A 66 17.57 3.64 6.11
CA LEU A 66 16.80 3.63 7.36
C LEU A 66 16.59 2.23 7.95
N GLN A 67 17.51 1.29 7.71
CA GLN A 67 17.38 -0.12 8.09
C GLN A 67 18.42 -0.58 9.11
N LYS A 68 19.01 0.31 9.92
CA LYS A 68 20.02 -0.07 10.93
C LYS A 68 19.50 -1.20 11.84
N SER A 69 18.30 -1.08 12.40
CA SER A 69 17.62 -2.10 13.19
C SER A 69 16.48 -2.80 12.45
N ARG A 70 16.12 -2.32 11.28
CA ARG A 70 14.92 -2.71 10.50
C ARG A 70 13.58 -2.52 11.25
N THR A 71 13.60 -1.94 12.44
CA THR A 71 12.37 -1.72 13.23
C THR A 71 11.38 -0.87 12.47
N LEU A 72 11.81 0.27 11.90
CA LEU A 72 10.92 1.14 11.13
C LEU A 72 10.28 0.44 9.94
N SER A 73 11.07 -0.27 9.13
CA SER A 73 10.57 -0.94 7.92
C SER A 73 9.65 -2.13 8.20
N ARG A 74 9.76 -2.75 9.39
CA ARG A 74 8.94 -3.90 9.79
C ARG A 74 7.70 -3.53 10.61
N SER A 75 7.59 -2.28 11.04
CA SER A 75 6.51 -1.83 11.93
C SER A 75 5.28 -1.30 11.18
N PHE A 76 5.16 -1.54 9.87
CA PHE A 76 3.97 -1.14 9.13
C PHE A 76 2.80 -2.05 9.43
N HIS A 77 1.71 -1.45 9.86
CA HIS A 77 0.45 -2.12 10.13
C HIS A 77 -0.61 -1.72 9.10
N LEU A 78 -1.18 -2.72 8.43
CA LEU A 78 -2.27 -2.55 7.49
C LEU A 78 -3.58 -2.94 8.16
N GLU A 79 -4.48 -1.99 8.31
CA GLU A 79 -5.85 -2.15 8.75
C GLU A 79 -6.76 -2.09 7.54
N VAL A 80 -7.69 -3.03 7.40
CA VAL A 80 -8.65 -3.07 6.30
C VAL A 80 -10.04 -3.29 6.86
N THR A 81 -10.94 -2.37 6.54
CA THR A 81 -12.37 -2.44 6.85
C THR A 81 -13.19 -2.51 5.56
N SER A 82 -14.51 -2.44 5.66
CA SER A 82 -15.39 -2.29 4.49
C SER A 82 -15.38 -0.88 3.88
N GLN A 83 -14.75 0.09 4.54
CA GLN A 83 -14.77 1.49 4.11
C GLN A 83 -13.40 2.01 3.69
N TYR A 84 -12.31 1.49 4.27
CA TYR A 84 -10.96 1.96 4.00
C TYR A 84 -9.90 0.89 4.19
N ALA A 85 -8.75 1.11 3.58
CA ALA A 85 -7.49 0.47 3.91
C ALA A 85 -6.52 1.53 4.44
N LYS A 86 -5.99 1.33 5.65
CA LYS A 86 -5.10 2.28 6.34
C LYS A 86 -3.76 1.63 6.62
N LEU A 87 -2.70 2.23 6.12
CA LEU A 87 -1.33 1.85 6.44
C LEU A 87 -0.75 2.83 7.47
N SER A 88 -0.31 2.33 8.60
CA SER A 88 0.26 3.13 9.69
C SER A 88 1.61 2.58 10.14
N ASN A 89 2.39 3.43 10.79
CA ASN A 89 3.64 3.04 11.44
C ASN A 89 3.66 3.64 12.84
N PRO A 90 3.72 2.83 13.92
CA PRO A 90 3.62 3.30 15.31
C PRO A 90 4.92 3.89 15.85
N MET A 91 6.01 3.85 15.08
CA MET A 91 7.29 4.35 15.56
C MET A 91 7.27 5.88 15.74
N ILE A 92 7.58 6.38 16.92
CA ILE A 92 7.58 7.81 17.27
C ILE A 92 8.48 8.66 16.36
N TYR A 93 9.52 8.04 15.80
CA TYR A 93 10.44 8.69 14.87
C TYR A 93 10.05 8.54 13.40
N ALA A 94 8.95 7.85 13.08
CA ALA A 94 8.50 7.68 11.71
C ALA A 94 8.20 9.02 11.02
N ALA A 95 7.51 9.93 11.73
CA ALA A 95 7.15 11.23 11.20
C ALA A 95 8.37 12.10 10.84
N ILE A 96 9.40 12.11 11.71
CA ILE A 96 10.60 12.91 11.43
C ILE A 96 11.39 12.38 10.22
N HIS A 97 11.37 11.07 9.98
CA HIS A 97 11.96 10.50 8.78
C HIS A 97 11.13 10.77 7.53
N GLN A 98 9.81 10.70 7.64
CA GLN A 98 8.91 10.98 6.51
C GLN A 98 9.02 12.44 6.04
N PHE A 99 8.96 13.37 6.97
CA PHE A 99 8.82 14.81 6.66
C PHE A 99 10.10 15.62 6.86
N GLY A 100 11.10 15.04 7.51
CA GLY A 100 12.25 15.78 7.99
C GLY A 100 11.88 16.69 9.17
N GLY A 101 12.83 17.46 9.65
CA GLY A 101 12.59 18.45 10.68
C GLY A 101 13.79 18.74 11.55
N LYS A 102 13.62 19.66 12.48
CA LYS A 102 14.64 20.06 13.45
C LYS A 102 14.29 19.53 14.82
N ILE A 103 15.18 18.76 15.42
CA ILE A 103 15.09 18.31 16.81
C ILE A 103 15.88 19.27 17.66
N VAL A 104 15.24 19.84 18.69
CA VAL A 104 15.85 20.76 19.63
C VAL A 104 15.95 20.09 21.00
N ALA A 105 17.05 20.25 21.69
CA ALA A 105 17.23 19.75 23.03
C ALA A 105 16.22 20.39 24.00
N LYS A 106 15.51 19.56 24.75
CA LYS A 106 14.64 20.03 25.85
C LYS A 106 15.42 20.40 27.11
N GLY A 107 16.68 19.97 27.20
CA GLY A 107 17.58 20.27 28.31
C GLY A 107 18.88 20.92 27.80
N LYS A 108 20.00 20.61 28.45
CA LYS A 108 21.31 21.23 28.13
C LYS A 108 21.77 20.96 26.70
N ALA A 109 21.68 19.72 26.22
CA ALA A 109 22.09 19.29 24.89
C ALA A 109 21.44 17.96 24.48
N LEU A 110 21.36 17.71 23.17
CA LEU A 110 21.20 16.38 22.61
C LEU A 110 22.54 15.67 22.69
N ARG A 111 22.50 14.36 23.03
CA ARG A 111 23.69 13.51 23.05
C ARG A 111 23.46 12.29 22.17
N TRP A 112 24.41 11.96 21.32
CA TRP A 112 24.46 10.69 20.63
C TRP A 112 25.89 10.17 20.54
N VAL A 113 26.05 8.90 20.27
CA VAL A 113 27.35 8.24 20.08
C VAL A 113 27.39 7.76 18.63
N ASP A 114 28.48 8.04 17.93
CA ASP A 114 28.70 7.58 16.56
C ASP A 114 29.16 6.10 16.51
N SER A 115 29.43 5.59 15.32
CA SER A 115 29.90 4.23 15.12
C SER A 115 31.32 3.97 15.65
N ALA A 116 32.10 5.02 15.85
CA ALA A 116 33.45 4.95 16.46
C ALA A 116 33.43 5.05 18.00
N GLY A 117 32.23 5.17 18.60
CA GLY A 117 32.08 5.31 20.05
C GLY A 117 32.28 6.74 20.57
N VAL A 118 32.43 7.73 19.67
CA VAL A 118 32.63 9.14 20.07
C VAL A 118 31.27 9.78 20.42
N ALA A 119 31.24 10.43 21.58
CA ALA A 119 30.04 11.15 22.03
C ALA A 119 29.99 12.56 21.43
N HIS A 120 28.87 12.88 20.81
CA HIS A 120 28.58 14.19 20.24
C HIS A 120 27.49 14.90 21.03
N PHE A 121 27.61 16.23 21.14
CA PHE A 121 26.64 17.08 21.82
C PHE A 121 26.26 18.26 20.93
N CYS A 122 24.96 18.57 20.84
CA CYS A 122 24.48 19.77 20.18
C CYS A 122 23.16 20.27 20.77
N LYS A 123 22.83 21.54 20.53
CA LYS A 123 21.53 22.10 20.94
C LYS A 123 20.40 21.70 20.01
N SER A 124 20.72 21.46 18.76
CA SER A 124 19.71 21.00 17.79
C SER A 124 20.36 20.23 16.65
N VAL A 125 19.58 19.36 16.02
CA VAL A 125 19.98 18.62 14.82
C VAL A 125 18.85 18.70 13.79
N THR A 126 19.20 18.90 12.52
CA THR A 126 18.25 18.85 11.41
C THR A 126 18.31 17.46 10.78
N ILE A 127 17.18 16.78 10.76
CA ILE A 127 17.01 15.50 10.10
C ILE A 127 16.44 15.75 8.71
N PRO A 128 17.14 15.37 7.63
CA PRO A 128 16.59 15.52 6.28
C PRO A 128 15.41 14.56 6.08
N ALA A 129 14.40 15.01 5.33
CA ALA A 129 13.29 14.16 4.94
C ALA A 129 13.78 12.97 4.12
N ARG A 130 13.30 11.78 4.48
CA ARG A 130 13.50 10.51 3.76
C ARG A 130 12.15 9.82 3.64
N PRO A 131 11.26 10.36 2.81
CA PRO A 131 9.90 9.88 2.73
C PRO A 131 9.87 8.44 2.23
N PHE A 132 9.17 7.58 2.94
CA PHE A 132 8.97 6.16 2.61
C PHE A 132 7.56 5.87 2.08
N PHE A 133 6.56 6.68 2.46
CA PHE A 133 5.28 6.62 1.77
C PHE A 133 5.42 7.24 0.36
N PRO A 134 4.87 6.58 -0.68
CA PRO A 134 4.91 7.09 -2.04
C PRO A 134 3.86 8.21 -2.24
N VAL A 135 3.88 9.19 -1.36
CA VAL A 135 2.95 10.34 -1.32
C VAL A 135 3.76 11.62 -1.43
N GLU A 136 3.36 12.49 -2.34
CA GLU A 136 3.92 13.81 -2.54
C GLU A 136 2.79 14.83 -2.64
N ASN A 137 2.88 15.92 -1.88
CA ASN A 137 1.84 16.96 -1.80
C ASN A 137 0.43 16.40 -1.56
N GLY A 138 0.31 15.40 -0.69
CA GLY A 138 -0.96 14.76 -0.34
C GLY A 138 -1.52 13.79 -1.41
N LYS A 139 -0.80 13.55 -2.50
CA LYS A 139 -1.21 12.65 -3.58
C LYS A 139 -0.24 11.47 -3.69
N LEU A 140 -0.76 10.31 -4.09
CA LEU A 140 0.08 9.17 -4.45
C LEU A 140 0.92 9.49 -5.68
N SER A 141 2.14 8.95 -5.73
CA SER A 141 2.95 9.02 -6.95
C SER A 141 2.21 8.33 -8.10
N PRO A 142 2.38 8.78 -9.36
CA PRO A 142 1.68 8.20 -10.51
C PRO A 142 1.89 6.69 -10.64
N GLU A 143 3.09 6.22 -10.38
CA GLU A 143 3.41 4.79 -10.44
C GLU A 143 2.73 3.99 -9.33
N ALA A 144 2.75 4.50 -8.09
CA ALA A 144 2.04 3.87 -6.98
C ALA A 144 0.53 3.81 -7.24
N SER A 145 -0.05 4.89 -7.75
CA SER A 145 -1.47 4.94 -8.13
C SER A 145 -1.79 3.87 -9.18
N ARG A 146 -0.98 3.75 -10.23
CA ARG A 146 -1.16 2.75 -11.29
C ARG A 146 -1.12 1.33 -10.74
N LEU A 147 -0.15 1.00 -9.88
CA LEU A 147 0.00 -0.34 -9.30
C LEU A 147 -1.16 -0.69 -8.36
N ILE A 148 -1.59 0.26 -7.54
CA ILE A 148 -2.72 0.09 -6.61
C ILE A 148 -4.01 -0.12 -7.40
N LEU A 149 -4.28 0.70 -8.42
CA LEU A 149 -5.44 0.56 -9.28
C LEU A 149 -5.44 -0.76 -10.04
N ALA A 150 -4.30 -1.18 -10.59
CA ALA A 150 -4.19 -2.47 -11.27
C ALA A 150 -4.48 -3.65 -10.32
N ALA A 151 -4.07 -3.58 -9.07
CA ALA A 151 -4.38 -4.61 -8.07
C ALA A 151 -5.88 -4.63 -7.73
N ALA A 152 -6.49 -3.46 -7.56
CA ALA A 152 -7.92 -3.33 -7.34
C ALA A 152 -8.73 -3.89 -8.51
N GLN A 153 -8.38 -3.52 -9.73
CA GLN A 153 -9.03 -3.99 -10.95
C GLN A 153 -8.96 -5.51 -11.10
N ARG A 154 -7.81 -6.14 -10.83
CA ARG A 154 -7.66 -7.60 -10.88
C ARG A 154 -8.65 -8.31 -9.96
N VAL A 155 -8.85 -7.79 -8.75
CA VAL A 155 -9.81 -8.39 -7.80
C VAL A 155 -11.23 -8.24 -8.32
N VAL A 156 -11.61 -7.07 -8.84
CA VAL A 156 -12.92 -6.84 -9.42
C VAL A 156 -13.17 -7.79 -10.60
N THR A 157 -12.21 -7.87 -11.53
CA THR A 157 -12.30 -8.78 -12.69
C THR A 157 -12.44 -10.24 -12.25
N ALA A 158 -11.60 -10.70 -11.31
CA ALA A 158 -11.68 -12.07 -10.79
C ALA A 158 -13.02 -12.39 -10.11
N GLN A 159 -13.61 -11.44 -9.41
CA GLN A 159 -14.95 -11.59 -8.82
C GLN A 159 -16.04 -11.66 -9.89
N LEU A 160 -15.87 -10.94 -11.00
CA LEU A 160 -16.81 -11.01 -12.13
C LEU A 160 -16.68 -12.33 -12.90
N GLU A 161 -15.47 -12.82 -13.11
CA GLU A 161 -15.18 -14.05 -13.88
C GLU A 161 -15.41 -15.33 -13.06
N GLY A 162 -15.07 -15.35 -11.78
CA GLY A 162 -15.11 -16.54 -10.92
C GLY A 162 -16.50 -17.15 -10.77
N HIS A 163 -17.57 -16.39 -11.02
CA HIS A 163 -18.95 -16.91 -11.01
C HIS A 163 -19.44 -17.42 -12.39
N SER A 164 -18.79 -17.00 -13.48
CA SER A 164 -19.14 -17.53 -14.81
C SER A 164 -18.78 -18.99 -14.97
N ASN A 165 -17.69 -19.44 -14.36
CA ASN A 165 -17.27 -20.86 -14.37
C ASN A 165 -18.14 -21.77 -13.50
N ILE A 166 -18.80 -21.25 -12.46
CA ILE A 166 -19.72 -22.02 -11.62
C ILE A 166 -21.07 -22.22 -12.34
N ALA A 167 -21.58 -21.17 -12.99
CA ALA A 167 -22.83 -21.25 -13.76
C ALA A 167 -22.70 -22.20 -14.97
N ALA A 168 -21.54 -22.25 -15.61
CA ALA A 168 -21.28 -23.19 -16.71
C ALA A 168 -21.19 -24.66 -16.23
N ARG A 169 -20.78 -24.91 -14.98
CA ARG A 169 -20.70 -26.27 -14.39
C ARG A 169 -22.04 -26.78 -13.85
N THR A 170 -22.93 -25.90 -13.41
CA THR A 170 -24.27 -26.29 -12.91
C THR A 170 -25.32 -26.35 -14.01
N GLY A 171 -25.07 -25.87 -15.22
CA GLY A 171 -25.97 -25.90 -16.36
C GLY A 171 -25.95 -27.18 -17.21
N SER A 172 -25.15 -28.20 -16.86
CA SER A 172 -24.89 -29.35 -17.70
C SER A 172 -25.47 -30.67 -17.19
N GLU A 173 -26.54 -30.67 -16.35
CA GLU A 173 -27.27 -31.87 -16.02
C GLU A 173 -28.78 -31.62 -15.98
N THR A 174 -29.39 -31.52 -17.15
CA THR A 174 -30.79 -31.85 -17.30
C THR A 174 -30.90 -32.85 -18.41
N ILE A 175 -30.75 -34.12 -18.02
CA ILE A 175 -31.06 -35.26 -18.91
C ILE A 175 -32.58 -35.30 -19.08
N PHE A 176 -33.08 -34.84 -20.22
CA PHE A 176 -34.43 -35.13 -20.67
C PHE A 176 -34.45 -36.57 -21.14
N LYS A 177 -35.13 -37.45 -20.39
CA LYS A 177 -35.60 -38.76 -20.92
C LYS A 177 -36.93 -38.53 -21.65
N PRO A 178 -37.07 -38.89 -22.93
CA PRO A 178 -38.37 -38.94 -23.57
C PRO A 178 -39.12 -40.21 -23.10
N LEU A 179 -40.42 -40.05 -22.93
CA LEU A 179 -41.40 -41.15 -22.76
C LEU A 179 -41.56 -41.89 -24.07
#